data_793763338a6535321d915fdf023f0259
#
_entry.id   793763338a6535321d915fdf023f0259
#
_cell.length_a   1.000
_cell.length_b   1.000
_cell.length_c   1.000
_cell.angle_alpha   90.00
_cell.angle_beta   90.00
_cell.angle_gamma   90.00
#
_symmetry.space_group_name_H-M   'P 1'
#
loop_
_entity.id
_entity.type
_entity.pdbx_description
1 polymer ?
#
loop_
_entity_poly.entity_id
_entity_poly.type
_entity_poly.pdbx_seq_one_letter_code
_entity_poly.pdbx_strand_id
1 'polypeptide(L)'
;MAMRRQSVVLGMLLTPVTLFLGVFFLLPLCIIAVFSFLSPGLYGGVEWSFYHWNYGRIFGWADGIIEIYEPIYLQILFRSLSFAALTVGLTLILCYPVAFWVSRLSERWRLVFMFLITLPFFSSLIVRLYAWLLILKPSGLLNTVLLSIGAISEPLEILYTPTAVVLGMVYVMVPFMFLPL
;
A
#
# COMPACT_ATOMS: atom_id res chain seq x y z
N MET A 1 38.06 6.35 -28.49
CA MET A 1 38.68 6.56 -27.16
C MET A 1 37.83 7.43 -26.23
N ALA A 2 37.12 8.45 -26.68
CA ALA A 2 36.29 9.34 -25.84
C ALA A 2 35.14 8.59 -25.08
N MET A 3 34.41 7.71 -25.74
CA MET A 3 33.29 6.95 -25.11
C MET A 3 33.76 6.05 -23.95
N ARG A 4 34.90 5.40 -24.07
CA ARG A 4 35.46 4.54 -23.00
C ARG A 4 35.88 5.34 -21.76
N ARG A 5 36.36 6.58 -21.97
CA ARG A 5 36.74 7.47 -20.86
C ARG A 5 35.52 8.01 -20.12
N GLN A 6 34.45 8.30 -20.85
CA GLN A 6 33.17 8.71 -20.24
C GLN A 6 32.55 7.60 -19.39
N SER A 7 32.59 6.35 -19.88
CA SER A 7 32.08 5.19 -19.11
C SER A 7 32.84 4.94 -17.81
N VAL A 8 34.17 5.13 -17.81
CA VAL A 8 35.00 4.97 -16.61
C VAL A 8 34.72 6.07 -15.59
N VAL A 9 34.61 7.33 -16.04
CA VAL A 9 34.28 8.47 -15.16
C VAL A 9 32.86 8.31 -14.58
N LEU A 10 31.90 7.91 -15.40
CA LEU A 10 30.54 7.63 -14.96
C LEU A 10 30.51 6.49 -13.94
N GLY A 11 31.24 5.41 -14.18
CA GLY A 11 31.41 4.30 -13.25
C GLY A 11 31.97 4.77 -11.91
N MET A 12 33.06 5.55 -11.91
CA MET A 12 33.64 6.08 -10.68
C MET A 12 32.70 6.98 -9.89
N LEU A 13 31.91 7.80 -10.57
CA LEU A 13 30.94 8.69 -9.91
C LEU A 13 29.73 7.93 -9.34
N LEU A 14 29.30 6.86 -10.01
CA LEU A 14 28.16 6.05 -9.55
C LEU A 14 28.54 5.01 -8.51
N THR A 15 29.80 4.56 -8.48
CA THR A 15 30.27 3.49 -7.57
C THR A 15 29.95 3.77 -6.10
N PRO A 16 30.23 4.94 -5.50
CA PRO A 16 29.97 5.16 -4.09
C PRO A 16 28.46 5.10 -3.77
N VAL A 17 27.61 5.61 -4.66
CA VAL A 17 26.16 5.61 -4.47
C VAL A 17 25.61 4.20 -4.64
N THR A 18 26.00 3.48 -5.68
CA THR A 18 25.54 2.11 -5.93
C THR A 18 26.05 1.14 -4.87
N LEU A 19 27.26 1.32 -4.36
CA LEU A 19 27.81 0.52 -3.28
C LEU A 19 27.06 0.78 -1.97
N PHE A 20 26.80 2.04 -1.63
CA PHE A 20 26.02 2.41 -0.45
C PHE A 20 24.61 1.81 -0.51
N LEU A 21 23.87 2.06 -1.60
CA LEU A 21 22.54 1.50 -1.80
C LEU A 21 22.55 -0.03 -1.81
N GLY A 22 23.54 -0.63 -2.48
CA GLY A 22 23.71 -2.09 -2.53
C GLY A 22 23.88 -2.70 -1.14
N VAL A 23 24.77 -2.15 -0.33
CA VAL A 23 25.01 -2.65 1.04
C VAL A 23 23.76 -2.45 1.90
N PHE A 24 23.23 -1.22 1.98
CA PHE A 24 22.08 -0.93 2.83
C PHE A 24 20.78 -1.57 2.38
N PHE A 25 20.65 -1.97 1.12
CA PHE A 25 19.50 -2.69 0.60
C PHE A 25 19.69 -4.20 0.67
N LEU A 26 20.84 -4.72 0.21
CA LEU A 26 21.07 -6.16 0.14
C LEU A 26 21.33 -6.78 1.52
N LEU A 27 22.00 -6.08 2.43
CA LEU A 27 22.32 -6.62 3.75
C LEU A 27 21.05 -6.94 4.56
N PRO A 28 20.05 -6.05 4.70
CA PRO A 28 18.79 -6.40 5.35
C PRO A 28 18.05 -7.54 4.63
N LEU A 29 18.06 -7.57 3.29
CA LEU A 29 17.44 -8.66 2.54
C LEU A 29 18.11 -10.00 2.79
N CYS A 30 19.44 -10.04 2.85
CA CYS A 30 20.18 -11.26 3.21
C CYS A 30 19.85 -11.73 4.64
N ILE A 31 19.75 -10.79 5.60
CA ILE A 31 19.35 -11.10 6.97
C ILE A 31 17.94 -11.72 6.98
N ILE A 32 16.98 -11.11 6.30
CA ILE A 32 15.61 -11.62 6.19
C ILE A 32 15.61 -13.00 5.51
N ALA A 33 16.38 -13.18 4.45
CA ALA A 33 16.50 -14.45 3.77
C ALA A 33 17.06 -15.56 4.68
N VAL A 34 18.08 -15.25 5.49
CA VAL A 34 18.61 -16.19 6.49
C VAL A 34 17.56 -16.50 7.55
N PHE A 35 16.88 -15.49 8.09
CA PHE A 35 15.86 -15.65 9.12
C PHE A 35 14.64 -16.45 8.62
N SER A 36 14.34 -16.41 7.32
CA SER A 36 13.23 -17.18 6.74
C SER A 36 13.41 -18.70 6.85
N PHE A 37 14.65 -19.16 7.03
CA PHE A 37 14.99 -20.58 7.22
C PHE A 37 15.25 -20.98 8.67
N LEU A 38 15.09 -20.06 9.62
CA LEU A 38 15.32 -20.32 11.03
C LEU A 38 14.00 -20.51 11.79
N SER A 39 14.05 -21.25 12.91
CA SER A 39 12.86 -21.46 13.75
C SER A 39 12.47 -20.19 14.51
N PRO A 40 11.16 -19.95 14.71
CA PRO A 40 10.69 -18.88 15.58
C PRO A 40 11.05 -19.18 17.04
N GLY A 41 11.60 -18.18 17.76
CA GLY A 41 11.90 -18.32 19.18
C GLY A 41 10.64 -18.25 20.05
N LEU A 42 10.61 -18.97 21.16
CA LEU A 42 9.47 -19.07 22.09
C LEU A 42 9.01 -17.71 22.65
N TYR A 43 9.93 -16.78 22.84
CA TYR A 43 9.66 -15.45 23.39
C TYR A 43 9.79 -14.33 22.35
N GLY A 44 9.72 -14.69 21.06
CA GLY A 44 10.02 -13.79 19.93
C GLY A 44 11.47 -13.89 19.49
N GLY A 45 11.77 -13.29 18.31
CA GLY A 45 13.09 -13.45 17.68
C GLY A 45 13.23 -14.76 16.93
N VAL A 46 14.48 -15.21 16.73
CA VAL A 46 14.83 -16.37 15.89
C VAL A 46 15.80 -17.26 16.63
N GLU A 47 15.57 -18.56 16.65
CA GLU A 47 16.53 -19.56 17.11
C GLU A 47 17.39 -20.03 15.94
N TRP A 48 18.72 -20.23 16.19
CA TRP A 48 19.67 -20.66 15.17
C TRP A 48 19.55 -22.17 14.89
N SER A 49 18.32 -22.59 14.55
CA SER A 49 18.02 -23.94 14.09
C SER A 49 17.36 -23.88 12.73
N PHE A 50 17.79 -24.72 11.79
CA PHE A 50 17.26 -24.75 10.44
C PHE A 50 15.82 -25.30 10.43
N TYR A 51 14.87 -24.50 9.93
CA TYR A 51 13.45 -24.82 9.91
C TYR A 51 12.80 -24.48 8.58
N HIS A 52 12.70 -25.43 7.69
CA HIS A 52 12.15 -25.23 6.34
C HIS A 52 10.62 -25.19 6.29
N TRP A 53 9.93 -25.62 7.35
CA TRP A 53 8.47 -25.63 7.44
C TRP A 53 7.83 -24.24 7.46
N ASN A 54 8.61 -23.17 7.65
CA ASN A 54 8.12 -21.81 7.47
C ASN A 54 7.46 -21.60 6.11
N TYR A 55 8.03 -22.21 5.06
CA TYR A 55 7.45 -22.16 3.72
C TYR A 55 6.25 -23.10 3.57
N GLY A 56 6.23 -24.22 4.25
CA GLY A 56 5.07 -25.10 4.33
C GLY A 56 3.84 -24.39 4.91
N ARG A 57 4.04 -23.59 5.95
CA ARG A 57 2.99 -22.76 6.56
C ARG A 57 2.35 -21.77 5.60
N ILE A 58 3.12 -21.19 4.68
CA ILE A 58 2.57 -20.27 3.65
C ILE A 58 1.55 -21.02 2.78
N PHE A 59 1.79 -22.30 2.48
CA PHE A 59 0.89 -23.13 1.68
C PHE A 59 -0.20 -23.83 2.49
N GLY A 60 -0.25 -23.59 3.81
CA GLY A 60 -1.30 -24.12 4.68
C GLY A 60 -0.94 -25.39 5.46
N TRP A 61 0.32 -25.85 5.40
CA TRP A 61 0.79 -26.98 6.18
C TRP A 61 1.35 -26.52 7.53
N ALA A 62 0.62 -26.78 8.62
CA ALA A 62 1.06 -26.43 9.95
C ALA A 62 2.14 -27.40 10.45
N ASP A 63 3.35 -26.91 10.72
CA ASP A 63 4.46 -27.54 11.45
C ASP A 63 4.78 -29.02 11.07
N GLY A 64 4.57 -29.39 9.79
CA GLY A 64 4.84 -30.74 9.31
C GLY A 64 3.82 -31.80 9.72
N ILE A 65 2.76 -31.40 10.43
CA ILE A 65 1.63 -32.26 10.74
C ILE A 65 0.68 -32.21 9.54
N ILE A 66 0.69 -33.26 8.75
CA ILE A 66 -0.09 -33.35 7.49
C ILE A 66 -1.60 -33.32 7.72
N GLU A 67 -2.07 -33.55 8.94
CA GLU A 67 -3.48 -33.67 9.29
C GLU A 67 -4.21 -32.33 9.47
N ILE A 68 -3.47 -31.23 9.66
CA ILE A 68 -4.08 -29.91 9.87
C ILE A 68 -3.69 -29.01 8.71
N TYR A 69 -4.64 -28.79 7.78
CA TYR A 69 -4.48 -27.89 6.67
C TYR A 69 -5.22 -26.58 6.94
N GLU A 70 -4.48 -25.50 7.19
CA GLU A 70 -5.02 -24.17 7.44
C GLU A 70 -4.42 -23.14 6.48
N PRO A 71 -5.06 -22.87 5.33
CA PRO A 71 -4.53 -21.98 4.31
C PRO A 71 -4.71 -20.48 4.64
N ILE A 72 -4.51 -20.08 5.90
CA ILE A 72 -4.73 -18.71 6.39
C ILE A 72 -3.88 -17.70 5.58
N TYR A 73 -2.60 -18.03 5.34
CA TYR A 73 -1.69 -17.13 4.60
C TYR A 73 -2.13 -16.96 3.14
N LEU A 74 -2.60 -18.02 2.49
CA LEU A 74 -3.14 -17.94 1.14
C LEU A 74 -4.43 -17.12 1.11
N GLN A 75 -5.33 -17.30 2.07
CA GLN A 75 -6.54 -16.49 2.20
C GLN A 75 -6.23 -15.01 2.38
N ILE A 76 -5.26 -14.69 3.26
CA ILE A 76 -4.79 -13.31 3.47
C ILE A 76 -4.20 -12.74 2.18
N LEU A 77 -3.38 -13.52 1.46
CA LEU A 77 -2.79 -13.11 0.19
C LEU A 77 -3.85 -12.80 -0.87
N PHE A 78 -4.82 -13.71 -1.06
CA PHE A 78 -5.92 -13.50 -2.00
C PHE A 78 -6.80 -12.32 -1.62
N ARG A 79 -7.10 -12.15 -0.34
CA ARG A 79 -7.85 -11.00 0.17
C ARG A 79 -7.11 -9.69 -0.08
N SER A 80 -5.80 -9.65 0.19
CA SER A 80 -4.96 -8.47 -0.06
C SER A 80 -4.90 -8.14 -1.55
N LEU A 81 -4.74 -9.15 -2.41
CA LEU A 81 -4.72 -8.99 -3.87
C LEU A 81 -6.06 -8.46 -4.39
N SER A 82 -7.17 -8.98 -3.85
CA SER A 82 -8.52 -8.52 -4.20
C SER A 82 -8.74 -7.05 -3.80
N PHE A 83 -8.32 -6.65 -2.60
CA PHE A 83 -8.39 -5.25 -2.16
C PHE A 83 -7.51 -4.34 -3.02
N ALA A 84 -6.30 -4.79 -3.36
CA ALA A 84 -5.41 -4.03 -4.25
C ALA A 84 -6.03 -3.85 -5.64
N ALA A 85 -6.52 -4.92 -6.25
CA ALA A 85 -7.15 -4.87 -7.57
C ALA A 85 -8.40 -3.97 -7.58
N LEU A 86 -9.26 -4.08 -6.55
CA LEU A 86 -10.45 -3.26 -6.40
C LEU A 86 -10.08 -1.79 -6.21
N THR A 87 -9.08 -1.50 -5.38
CA THR A 87 -8.57 -0.13 -5.16
C THR A 87 -8.03 0.47 -6.44
N VAL A 88 -7.18 -0.26 -7.17
CA VAL A 88 -6.63 0.20 -8.46
C VAL A 88 -7.74 0.45 -9.47
N GLY A 89 -8.68 -0.48 -9.62
CA GLY A 89 -9.80 -0.35 -10.53
C GLY A 89 -10.66 0.88 -10.23
N LEU A 90 -11.08 1.05 -8.97
CA LEU A 90 -11.88 2.21 -8.54
C LEU A 90 -11.11 3.52 -8.70
N THR A 91 -9.85 3.55 -8.29
CA THR A 91 -9.03 4.76 -8.42
C THR A 91 -8.83 5.14 -9.89
N LEU A 92 -8.61 4.17 -10.76
CA LEU A 92 -8.48 4.41 -12.20
C LEU A 92 -9.79 4.95 -12.81
N ILE A 93 -10.94 4.34 -12.48
CA ILE A 93 -12.26 4.78 -12.95
C ILE A 93 -12.55 6.22 -12.50
N LEU A 94 -12.13 6.60 -11.29
CA LEU A 94 -12.32 7.96 -10.78
C LEU A 94 -11.31 8.95 -11.37
N CYS A 95 -10.04 8.58 -11.43
CA CYS A 95 -8.97 9.50 -11.84
C CYS A 95 -8.91 9.71 -13.36
N TYR A 96 -9.16 8.67 -14.16
CA TYR A 96 -9.02 8.76 -15.62
C TYR A 96 -9.90 9.84 -16.25
N PRO A 97 -11.22 9.91 -16.00
CA PRO A 97 -12.07 10.95 -16.60
C PRO A 97 -11.67 12.36 -16.13
N VAL A 98 -11.25 12.49 -14.86
CA VAL A 98 -10.81 13.79 -14.31
C VAL A 98 -9.49 14.21 -14.94
N ALA A 99 -8.50 13.31 -15.03
CA ALA A 99 -7.22 13.58 -15.65
C ALA A 99 -7.38 13.94 -17.13
N PHE A 100 -8.23 13.20 -17.86
CA PHE A 100 -8.55 13.49 -19.25
C PHE A 100 -9.21 14.86 -19.43
N TRP A 101 -10.12 15.24 -18.54
CA TRP A 101 -10.71 16.58 -18.57
C TRP A 101 -9.69 17.66 -18.25
N VAL A 102 -8.88 17.48 -17.19
CA VAL A 102 -7.84 18.43 -16.79
C VAL A 102 -6.77 18.60 -17.88
N SER A 103 -6.43 17.56 -18.63
CA SER A 103 -5.46 17.64 -19.74
C SER A 103 -5.91 18.57 -20.86
N ARG A 104 -7.22 18.80 -21.01
CA ARG A 104 -7.83 19.69 -22.01
C ARG A 104 -7.99 21.13 -21.55
N LEU A 105 -7.71 21.42 -20.29
CA LEU A 105 -7.76 22.77 -19.77
C LEU A 105 -6.57 23.62 -20.23
N SER A 106 -6.72 24.95 -20.14
CA SER A 106 -5.60 25.85 -20.31
C SER A 106 -4.50 25.60 -19.28
N GLU A 107 -3.26 25.90 -19.61
CA GLU A 107 -2.08 25.65 -18.78
C GLU A 107 -2.26 26.14 -17.33
N ARG A 108 -2.81 27.33 -17.16
CA ARG A 108 -3.07 27.94 -15.85
C ARG A 108 -4.00 27.05 -14.98
N TRP A 109 -5.11 26.61 -15.55
CA TRP A 109 -6.09 25.79 -14.82
C TRP A 109 -5.55 24.38 -14.56
N ARG A 110 -4.81 23.81 -15.51
CA ARG A 110 -4.14 22.51 -15.32
C ARG A 110 -3.18 22.54 -14.13
N LEU A 111 -2.35 23.61 -14.01
CA LEU A 111 -1.46 23.76 -12.84
C LEU A 111 -2.23 23.92 -11.53
N VAL A 112 -3.34 24.66 -11.53
CA VAL A 112 -4.19 24.79 -10.33
C VAL A 112 -4.76 23.45 -9.90
N PHE A 113 -5.31 22.65 -10.81
CA PHE A 113 -5.84 21.32 -10.47
C PHE A 113 -4.75 20.35 -10.02
N MET A 114 -3.59 20.33 -10.66
CA MET A 114 -2.44 19.54 -10.21
C MET A 114 -2.01 19.91 -8.80
N PHE A 115 -1.94 21.21 -8.49
CA PHE A 115 -1.64 21.70 -7.15
C PHE A 115 -2.70 21.26 -6.13
N LEU A 116 -3.97 21.42 -6.43
CA LEU A 116 -5.07 21.02 -5.53
C LEU A 116 -5.06 19.52 -5.22
N ILE A 117 -4.75 18.68 -6.21
CA ILE A 117 -4.68 17.22 -6.02
C ILE A 117 -3.45 16.82 -5.20
N THR A 118 -2.36 17.58 -5.28
CA THR A 118 -1.17 17.33 -4.46
C THR A 118 -1.29 17.88 -3.03
N LEU A 119 -2.22 18.79 -2.79
CA LEU A 119 -2.40 19.45 -1.49
C LEU A 119 -2.59 18.46 -0.31
N PRO A 120 -3.32 17.33 -0.46
CA PRO A 120 -3.41 16.32 0.59
C PRO A 120 -2.07 15.72 1.04
N PHE A 121 -1.02 15.73 0.22
CA PHE A 121 0.30 15.24 0.63
C PHE A 121 0.95 16.07 1.75
N PHE A 122 0.58 17.34 1.84
CA PHE A 122 1.11 18.24 2.88
C PHE A 122 0.44 18.02 4.24
N SER A 123 -0.65 17.24 4.30
CA SER A 123 -1.28 16.87 5.56
C SER A 123 -0.75 15.53 6.07
N SER A 124 -0.61 15.38 7.40
CA SER A 124 -0.20 14.13 8.02
C SER A 124 -1.18 13.00 7.67
N LEU A 125 -0.62 11.81 7.35
CA LEU A 125 -1.42 10.61 7.12
C LEU A 125 -2.31 10.26 8.33
N ILE A 126 -1.77 10.46 9.55
CA ILE A 126 -2.50 10.18 10.79
C ILE A 126 -3.73 11.08 10.90
N VAL A 127 -3.59 12.38 10.64
CA VAL A 127 -4.73 13.32 10.68
C VAL A 127 -5.81 12.92 9.68
N ARG A 128 -5.42 12.50 8.48
CA ARG A 128 -6.36 12.00 7.46
C ARG A 128 -7.08 10.73 7.90
N LEU A 129 -6.37 9.78 8.51
CA LEU A 129 -6.99 8.56 9.03
C LEU A 129 -7.98 8.87 10.16
N TYR A 130 -7.64 9.77 11.08
CA TYR A 130 -8.56 10.21 12.12
C TYR A 130 -9.80 10.90 11.54
N ALA A 131 -9.64 11.73 10.51
CA ALA A 131 -10.78 12.36 9.84
C ALA A 131 -11.72 11.29 9.23
N TRP A 132 -11.20 10.26 8.59
CA TRP A 132 -12.00 9.14 8.08
C TRP A 132 -12.72 8.38 9.21
N LEU A 133 -12.04 8.10 10.33
CA LEU A 133 -12.67 7.49 11.49
C LEU A 133 -13.84 8.32 12.01
N LEU A 134 -13.67 9.64 12.11
CA LEU A 134 -14.73 10.55 12.57
C LEU A 134 -15.90 10.65 11.58
N ILE A 135 -15.64 10.56 10.28
CA ILE A 135 -16.67 10.62 9.23
C ILE A 135 -17.49 9.33 9.19
N LEU A 136 -16.82 8.16 9.29
CA LEU A 136 -17.44 6.86 9.07
C LEU A 136 -18.03 6.20 10.34
N LYS A 137 -17.75 6.73 11.53
CA LYS A 137 -18.35 6.18 12.76
C LYS A 137 -19.90 6.26 12.74
N PRO A 138 -20.63 5.42 13.47
CA PRO A 138 -22.09 5.43 13.50
C PRO A 138 -22.70 6.81 13.84
N SER A 139 -22.08 7.56 14.77
CA SER A 139 -22.42 8.94 15.10
C SER A 139 -21.63 9.98 14.26
N GLY A 140 -21.12 9.60 13.11
CA GLY A 140 -20.25 10.44 12.27
C GLY A 140 -21.01 11.30 11.29
N LEU A 141 -20.25 12.19 10.61
CA LEU A 141 -20.81 13.14 9.68
C LEU A 141 -21.59 12.46 8.55
N LEU A 142 -21.09 11.33 8.02
CA LEU A 142 -21.75 10.59 6.94
C LEU A 142 -23.16 10.15 7.35
N ASN A 143 -23.28 9.46 8.48
CA ASN A 143 -24.56 8.98 8.97
C ASN A 143 -25.51 10.16 9.34
N THR A 144 -24.97 11.20 9.96
CA THR A 144 -25.77 12.39 10.29
C THR A 144 -26.39 13.04 9.04
N VAL A 145 -25.62 13.17 7.96
CA VAL A 145 -26.13 13.71 6.70
C VAL A 145 -27.15 12.77 6.08
N LEU A 146 -26.86 11.48 5.97
CA LEU A 146 -27.75 10.48 5.35
C LEU A 146 -29.09 10.35 6.09
N LEU A 147 -29.07 10.41 7.42
CA LEU A 147 -30.29 10.42 8.26
C LEU A 147 -31.08 11.72 8.06
N SER A 148 -30.41 12.88 8.00
CA SER A 148 -31.08 14.17 7.86
C SER A 148 -31.81 14.33 6.53
N ILE A 149 -31.28 13.76 5.44
CA ILE A 149 -31.91 13.76 4.11
C ILE A 149 -32.90 12.61 3.92
N GLY A 150 -33.09 11.74 4.94
CA GLY A 150 -34.00 10.60 4.86
C GLY A 150 -33.54 9.46 3.93
N ALA A 151 -32.25 9.42 3.56
CA ALA A 151 -31.71 8.37 2.69
C ALA A 151 -31.55 7.02 3.40
N ILE A 152 -31.40 7.03 4.71
CA ILE A 152 -31.33 5.85 5.57
C ILE A 152 -32.22 6.03 6.80
N SER A 153 -32.74 4.92 7.34
CA SER A 153 -33.56 4.91 8.54
C SER A 153 -32.76 4.64 9.82
N GLU A 154 -31.59 3.97 9.68
CA GLU A 154 -30.70 3.61 10.78
C GLU A 154 -29.25 3.92 10.40
N PRO A 155 -28.37 4.23 11.38
CA PRO A 155 -26.97 4.50 11.12
C PRO A 155 -26.27 3.29 10.47
N LEU A 156 -25.49 3.53 9.42
CA LEU A 156 -24.68 2.49 8.77
C LEU A 156 -23.43 2.21 9.60
N GLU A 157 -23.16 0.95 9.88
CA GLU A 157 -21.93 0.48 10.53
C GLU A 157 -20.85 0.20 9.47
N ILE A 158 -20.31 1.25 8.86
CA ILE A 158 -19.30 1.13 7.81
C ILE A 158 -17.89 0.97 8.41
N LEU A 159 -17.66 1.55 9.59
CA LEU A 159 -16.35 1.52 10.22
C LEU A 159 -15.91 0.07 10.51
N TYR A 160 -14.63 -0.22 10.29
CA TYR A 160 -14.02 -1.57 10.40
C TYR A 160 -14.52 -2.60 9.38
N THR A 161 -15.24 -2.19 8.36
CA THR A 161 -15.66 -3.07 7.26
C THR A 161 -14.65 -3.06 6.09
N PRO A 162 -14.67 -4.09 5.23
CA PRO A 162 -13.91 -4.07 3.98
C PRO A 162 -14.16 -2.84 3.12
N THR A 163 -15.40 -2.34 3.13
CA THR A 163 -15.79 -1.13 2.38
C THR A 163 -15.04 0.11 2.87
N ALA A 164 -14.94 0.30 4.20
CA ALA A 164 -14.18 1.42 4.77
C ALA A 164 -12.70 1.35 4.40
N VAL A 165 -12.12 0.14 4.40
CA VAL A 165 -10.72 -0.08 4.00
C VAL A 165 -10.51 0.34 2.55
N VAL A 166 -11.37 -0.13 1.63
CA VAL A 166 -11.26 0.22 0.20
C VAL A 166 -11.45 1.72 -0.03
N LEU A 167 -12.42 2.35 0.61
CA LEU A 167 -12.63 3.80 0.52
C LEU A 167 -11.40 4.59 0.98
N GLY A 168 -10.82 4.21 2.13
CA GLY A 168 -9.60 4.81 2.65
C GLY A 168 -8.41 4.62 1.71
N MET A 169 -8.23 3.41 1.16
CA MET A 169 -7.17 3.10 0.20
C MET A 169 -7.32 3.90 -1.10
N VAL A 170 -8.53 3.96 -1.68
CA VAL A 170 -8.82 4.76 -2.88
C VAL A 170 -8.46 6.23 -2.64
N TYR A 171 -8.92 6.81 -1.52
CA TYR A 171 -8.62 8.19 -1.18
C TYR A 171 -7.11 8.48 -1.10
N VAL A 172 -6.34 7.59 -0.47
CA VAL A 172 -4.89 7.74 -0.35
C VAL A 172 -4.20 7.59 -1.71
N MET A 173 -4.71 6.70 -2.59
CA MET A 173 -4.11 6.39 -3.88
C MET A 173 -4.47 7.38 -5.00
N VAL A 174 -5.54 8.18 -4.86
CA VAL A 174 -5.96 9.16 -5.87
C VAL A 174 -4.80 10.05 -6.37
N PRO A 175 -4.00 10.73 -5.52
CA PRO A 175 -2.93 11.58 -6.02
C PRO A 175 -1.84 10.80 -6.76
N PHE A 176 -1.50 9.58 -6.29
CA PHE A 176 -0.49 8.73 -6.92
C PHE A 176 -0.92 8.21 -8.30
N MET A 177 -2.21 8.00 -8.50
CA MET A 177 -2.77 7.58 -9.78
C MET A 177 -2.95 8.77 -10.74
N PHE A 178 -3.38 9.93 -10.21
CA PHE A 178 -3.70 11.09 -11.03
C PHE A 178 -2.46 11.75 -11.65
N LEU A 179 -1.36 11.85 -10.90
CA LEU A 179 -0.17 12.57 -11.37
C LEU A 179 0.50 11.96 -12.60
N PRO A 180 0.60 10.62 -12.76
CA PRO A 180 1.18 10.02 -13.97
C PRO A 180 0.20 9.91 -15.14
N LEU A 181 -1.12 10.08 -14.95
CA LEU A 181 -2.14 10.08 -16.00
C LEU A 181 -2.19 11.42 -16.75
#